data_b41f9ad970fe3eba65c953d2d77b6e6d
#
_entry.id   b41f9ad970fe3eba65c953d2d77b6e6d
#
_cell.length_a   1.000
_cell.length_b   1.000
_cell.length_c   1.000
_cell.angle_alpha   90.00
_cell.angle_beta   90.00
_cell.angle_gamma   90.00
#
_symmetry.space_group_name_H-M   'P 1'
#
loop_
_entity.id
_entity.type
_entity.pdbx_description
1 polymer ?
#
loop_
_entity_poly.entity_id
_entity_poly.type
_entity_poly.pdbx_seq_one_letter_code
_entity_poly.pdbx_strand_id
1 'polypeptide(L)'
;MRALGILWATAAASLVSFSAAAQQMKAVEGLVINIGIVQAIAAEHADAQHGVHKGGHASGMEHIVVALSEEKGGARIADAEVTIEVRDPKGVVQTKPAMAMITAGFPDYSEVFEFGWSGEYRVTVLVRRKGAAKPVQARFTVNRVL
;
A
#
# COMPACT_ATOMS: atom_id res chain seq x y z
N MET A 1 17.83 64.84 3.74
CA MET A 1 18.35 63.49 3.57
C MET A 1 17.36 62.51 4.23
N ARG A 2 16.62 61.74 3.43
CA ARG A 2 15.61 60.77 3.92
C ARG A 2 16.18 59.36 3.67
N ALA A 3 16.46 58.65 4.75
CA ALA A 3 16.88 57.24 4.69
C ALA A 3 15.65 56.35 4.52
N LEU A 4 15.61 55.60 3.43
CA LEU A 4 14.58 54.61 3.13
C LEU A 4 15.01 53.28 3.76
N GLY A 5 14.34 52.84 4.83
CA GLY A 5 14.55 51.52 5.43
C GLY A 5 13.80 50.46 4.63
N ILE A 6 14.53 49.52 4.07
CA ILE A 6 13.97 48.33 3.39
C ILE A 6 13.72 47.24 4.43
N LEU A 7 12.44 46.97 4.68
CA LEU A 7 11.99 45.77 5.48
C LEU A 7 12.08 44.53 4.59
N TRP A 8 12.92 43.58 4.97
CA TRP A 8 12.95 42.24 4.41
C TRP A 8 11.92 41.39 5.16
N ALA A 9 10.84 41.04 4.50
CA ALA A 9 9.87 40.06 5.01
C ALA A 9 10.37 38.64 4.67
N THR A 10 10.86 37.91 5.66
CA THR A 10 11.20 36.51 5.54
C THR A 10 9.91 35.67 5.58
N ALA A 11 9.48 35.17 4.43
CA ALA A 11 8.40 34.20 4.34
C ALA A 11 8.93 32.85 4.79
N ALA A 12 8.50 32.37 5.97
CA ALA A 12 8.73 31.00 6.43
C ALA A 12 7.85 30.04 5.65
N ALA A 13 8.43 29.32 4.69
CA ALA A 13 7.74 28.24 3.99
C ALA A 13 7.65 27.02 4.94
N SER A 14 6.46 26.76 5.48
CA SER A 14 6.17 25.54 6.24
C SER A 14 6.17 24.33 5.30
N LEU A 15 7.21 23.52 5.35
CA LEU A 15 7.27 22.22 4.67
C LEU A 15 6.30 21.26 5.37
N VAL A 16 5.13 21.07 4.79
CA VAL A 16 4.22 19.99 5.19
C VAL A 16 4.82 18.69 4.66
N SER A 17 5.44 17.91 5.55
CA SER A 17 5.92 16.56 5.23
C SER A 17 4.71 15.64 5.07
N PHE A 18 4.28 15.40 3.86
CA PHE A 18 3.39 14.28 3.57
C PHE A 18 4.18 12.99 3.76
N SER A 19 3.77 12.15 4.71
CA SER A 19 4.23 10.76 4.76
C SER A 19 3.78 10.10 3.46
N ALA A 20 4.71 9.97 2.51
CA ALA A 20 4.46 9.25 1.27
C ALA A 20 4.20 7.79 1.64
N ALA A 21 2.96 7.30 1.47
CA ALA A 21 2.68 5.88 1.45
C ALA A 21 3.67 5.22 0.47
N ALA A 22 4.38 4.18 0.92
CA ALA A 22 5.35 3.50 0.07
C ALA A 22 4.60 2.81 -1.08
N GLN A 23 4.63 3.42 -2.26
CA GLN A 23 3.97 2.92 -3.46
C GLN A 23 5.03 2.31 -4.37
N GLN A 24 4.86 1.05 -4.77
CA GLN A 24 5.78 0.36 -5.67
C GLN A 24 5.00 -0.36 -6.77
N MET A 25 5.61 -0.46 -7.95
CA MET A 25 5.01 -1.07 -9.14
C MET A 25 5.99 -2.05 -9.79
N LYS A 26 5.48 -3.19 -10.26
CA LYS A 26 6.21 -4.13 -11.10
C LYS A 26 5.35 -4.64 -12.25
N ALA A 27 5.94 -4.73 -13.43
CA ALA A 27 5.38 -5.46 -14.56
C ALA A 27 5.96 -6.87 -14.58
N VAL A 28 5.10 -7.88 -14.57
CA VAL A 28 5.50 -9.30 -14.56
C VAL A 28 4.48 -10.11 -15.36
N GLU A 29 4.95 -10.87 -16.34
CA GLU A 29 4.14 -11.81 -17.15
C GLU A 29 2.83 -11.19 -17.70
N GLY A 30 2.91 -9.95 -18.22
CA GLY A 30 1.78 -9.23 -18.80
C GLY A 30 0.86 -8.55 -17.80
N LEU A 31 1.19 -8.60 -16.50
CA LEU A 31 0.48 -7.88 -15.44
C LEU A 31 1.32 -6.72 -14.92
N VAL A 32 0.66 -5.63 -14.61
CA VAL A 32 1.21 -4.55 -13.78
C VAL A 32 0.62 -4.69 -12.37
N ILE A 33 1.49 -4.92 -11.40
CA ILE A 33 1.14 -5.10 -9.99
C ILE A 33 1.65 -3.89 -9.23
N ASN A 34 0.72 -3.09 -8.70
CA ASN A 34 1.03 -1.96 -7.83
C ASN A 34 0.71 -2.34 -6.39
N ILE A 35 1.61 -2.02 -5.47
CA ILE A 35 1.32 -2.12 -4.04
C ILE A 35 1.37 -0.74 -3.39
N GLY A 36 0.47 -0.51 -2.44
CA GLY A 36 0.49 0.61 -1.52
C GLY A 36 0.39 0.09 -0.10
N ILE A 37 1.11 0.71 0.84
CA ILE A 37 1.02 0.39 2.26
C ILE A 37 0.47 1.62 2.96
N VAL A 38 -0.67 1.46 3.64
CA VAL A 38 -1.36 2.51 4.36
C VAL A 38 -1.61 2.09 5.80
N GLN A 39 -1.56 3.04 6.72
CA GLN A 39 -1.88 2.75 8.12
C GLN A 39 -3.33 2.27 8.24
N ALA A 40 -3.57 1.26 9.06
CA ALA A 40 -4.89 0.67 9.27
C ALA A 40 -5.94 1.71 9.71
N ILE A 41 -5.54 2.72 10.50
CA ILE A 41 -6.41 3.82 10.93
C ILE A 41 -6.96 4.64 9.76
N ALA A 42 -6.15 4.88 8.74
CA ALA A 42 -6.58 5.65 7.57
C ALA A 42 -7.57 4.85 6.69
N ALA A 43 -7.44 3.53 6.68
CA ALA A 43 -8.32 2.64 5.92
C ALA A 43 -9.70 2.47 6.58
N GLU A 44 -9.79 2.47 7.92
CA GLU A 44 -11.08 2.36 8.63
C GLU A 44 -12.05 3.52 8.30
N HIS A 45 -11.55 4.70 8.03
CA HIS A 45 -12.40 5.82 7.61
C HIS A 45 -12.95 5.67 6.19
N ALA A 46 -12.32 4.83 5.36
CA ALA A 46 -12.81 4.49 4.02
C ALA A 46 -13.83 3.34 4.06
N ASP A 47 -13.70 2.42 5.03
CA ASP A 47 -14.51 1.19 5.15
C ASP A 47 -15.72 1.32 6.08
N ALA A 48 -16.02 2.50 6.64
CA ALA A 48 -17.15 2.73 7.57
C ALA A 48 -18.54 2.34 6.99
N GLN A 49 -18.61 1.89 5.73
CA GLN A 49 -19.83 1.38 5.10
C GLN A 49 -19.92 -0.16 5.04
N HIS A 50 -18.89 -0.89 5.45
CA HIS A 50 -18.87 -2.35 5.44
C HIS A 50 -18.34 -2.93 6.75
N GLY A 51 -19.25 -3.11 7.73
CA GLY A 51 -19.20 -4.10 8.82
C GLY A 51 -17.91 -4.22 9.63
N VAL A 52 -17.83 -3.43 10.67
CA VAL A 52 -17.22 -3.63 12.01
C VAL A 52 -16.21 -4.79 12.16
N HIS A 53 -14.92 -4.49 12.09
CA HIS A 53 -13.95 -5.16 12.93
C HIS A 53 -13.71 -4.32 14.20
N LYS A 54 -14.39 -4.68 15.29
CA LYS A 54 -14.10 -4.19 16.64
C LYS A 54 -12.78 -4.81 17.09
N GLY A 55 -11.68 -4.13 16.84
CA GLY A 55 -10.37 -4.47 17.39
C GLY A 55 -9.60 -3.19 17.55
N GLY A 56 -9.21 -2.86 18.79
CA GLY A 56 -8.40 -1.68 19.08
C GLY A 56 -7.16 -1.66 18.22
N HIS A 57 -6.83 -0.48 17.67
CA HIS A 57 -5.69 -0.26 16.80
C HIS A 57 -4.39 -0.61 17.53
N ALA A 58 -3.87 -1.81 17.29
CA ALA A 58 -2.51 -2.13 17.68
C ALA A 58 -1.57 -1.30 16.79
N SER A 59 -0.75 -0.45 17.39
CA SER A 59 0.34 0.24 16.69
C SER A 59 1.16 -0.80 15.91
N GLY A 60 1.28 -0.63 14.59
CA GLY A 60 2.01 -1.56 13.73
C GLY A 60 1.16 -2.38 12.77
N MET A 61 -0.17 -2.27 12.80
CA MET A 61 -1.04 -2.87 11.79
C MET A 61 -1.17 -1.96 10.58
N GLU A 62 -0.98 -2.49 9.38
CA GLU A 62 -1.07 -1.75 8.14
C GLU A 62 -1.80 -2.54 7.06
N HIS A 63 -2.53 -1.83 6.20
CA HIS A 63 -3.12 -2.42 5.00
C HIS A 63 -2.09 -2.45 3.88
N ILE A 64 -1.96 -3.60 3.23
CA ILE A 64 -1.35 -3.70 1.91
C ILE A 64 -2.49 -3.69 0.90
N VAL A 65 -2.50 -2.68 0.04
CA VAL A 65 -3.44 -2.54 -1.06
C VAL A 65 -2.73 -2.93 -2.35
N VAL A 66 -3.33 -3.82 -3.12
CA VAL A 66 -2.80 -4.30 -4.41
C VAL A 66 -3.76 -3.89 -5.52
N ALA A 67 -3.26 -3.14 -6.49
CA ALA A 67 -3.97 -2.79 -7.69
C ALA A 67 -3.37 -3.55 -8.88
N LEU A 68 -4.24 -4.22 -9.65
CA LEU A 68 -3.86 -5.03 -10.79
C LEU A 68 -4.36 -4.43 -12.10
N SER A 69 -3.50 -4.43 -13.12
CA SER A 69 -3.92 -4.07 -14.48
C SER A 69 -3.19 -4.91 -15.53
N GLU A 70 -3.75 -4.99 -16.71
CA GLU A 70 -3.08 -5.54 -17.89
C GLU A 70 -1.89 -4.65 -18.26
N GLU A 71 -0.75 -5.22 -18.58
CA GLU A 71 0.41 -4.47 -19.04
C GLU A 71 0.12 -3.79 -20.40
N LYS A 72 -0.63 -4.48 -21.27
CA LYS A 72 -1.10 -3.90 -22.53
C LYS A 72 -2.49 -3.30 -22.36
N GLY A 73 -2.60 -1.99 -22.55
CA GLY A 73 -3.88 -1.27 -22.51
C GLY A 73 -4.32 -0.81 -21.12
N GLY A 74 -3.67 -1.25 -20.02
CA GLY A 74 -3.91 -0.76 -18.67
C GLY A 74 -5.28 -1.11 -18.06
N ALA A 75 -6.02 -2.05 -18.64
CA ALA A 75 -7.33 -2.47 -18.13
C ALA A 75 -7.20 -3.04 -16.71
N ARG A 76 -8.04 -2.58 -15.78
CA ARG A 76 -8.04 -3.06 -14.38
C ARG A 76 -8.57 -4.49 -14.29
N ILE A 77 -7.97 -5.28 -13.41
CA ILE A 77 -8.30 -6.69 -13.18
C ILE A 77 -8.99 -6.82 -11.83
N ALA A 78 -10.26 -7.25 -11.86
CA ALA A 78 -11.13 -7.38 -10.70
C ALA A 78 -11.46 -8.84 -10.31
N ASP A 79 -11.08 -9.81 -11.15
CA ASP A 79 -11.49 -11.22 -11.05
C ASP A 79 -10.32 -12.18 -10.80
N ALA A 80 -9.28 -11.70 -10.14
CA ALA A 80 -8.13 -12.52 -9.76
C ALA A 80 -8.24 -12.99 -8.30
N GLU A 81 -7.58 -14.12 -8.00
CA GLU A 81 -7.26 -14.52 -6.63
C GLU A 81 -5.90 -13.93 -6.26
N VAL A 82 -5.85 -13.13 -5.21
CA VAL A 82 -4.62 -12.48 -4.74
C VAL A 82 -4.27 -13.01 -3.37
N THR A 83 -3.03 -13.46 -3.22
CA THR A 83 -2.46 -13.84 -1.91
C THR A 83 -1.23 -12.97 -1.65
N ILE A 84 -1.14 -12.44 -0.45
CA ILE A 84 -0.01 -11.61 -0.02
C ILE A 84 0.77 -12.36 1.06
N GLU A 85 2.08 -12.45 0.88
CA GLU A 85 3.02 -12.94 1.88
C GLU A 85 3.90 -11.78 2.32
N VAL A 86 4.01 -11.57 3.63
CA VAL A 86 4.90 -10.57 4.24
C VAL A 86 5.90 -11.29 5.12
N ARG A 87 7.18 -11.09 4.85
CA ARG A 87 8.28 -11.54 5.71
C ARG A 87 8.88 -10.34 6.41
N ASP A 88 8.88 -10.37 7.73
CA ASP A 88 9.43 -9.31 8.56
C ASP A 88 10.98 -9.35 8.65
N PRO A 89 11.62 -8.32 9.25
CA PRO A 89 13.08 -8.27 9.42
C PRO A 89 13.66 -9.41 10.29
N LYS A 90 12.82 -10.07 11.10
CA LYS A 90 13.22 -11.21 11.94
C LYS A 90 13.00 -12.56 11.25
N GLY A 91 12.45 -12.55 10.03
CA GLY A 91 12.19 -13.76 9.25
C GLY A 91 10.82 -14.39 9.48
N VAL A 92 9.97 -13.80 10.31
CA VAL A 92 8.59 -14.28 10.51
C VAL A 92 7.76 -14.00 9.27
N VAL A 93 6.96 -14.97 8.85
CA VAL A 93 6.14 -14.90 7.63
C VAL A 93 4.66 -14.89 8.00
N GLN A 94 3.94 -13.93 7.43
CA GLN A 94 2.48 -13.85 7.44
C GLN A 94 1.99 -14.06 6.00
N THR A 95 1.09 -15.00 5.77
CA THR A 95 0.49 -15.25 4.44
C THR A 95 -1.02 -15.20 4.54
N LYS A 96 -1.65 -14.34 3.74
CA LYS A 96 -3.11 -14.14 3.78
C LYS A 96 -3.68 -13.94 2.37
N PRO A 97 -4.90 -14.45 2.10
CA PRO A 97 -5.64 -14.06 0.91
C PRO A 97 -6.08 -12.61 1.04
N ALA A 98 -5.90 -11.82 -0.02
CA ALA A 98 -6.38 -10.44 -0.06
C ALA A 98 -7.84 -10.41 -0.54
N MET A 99 -8.65 -9.60 0.13
CA MET A 99 -10.05 -9.41 -0.23
C MET A 99 -10.18 -8.40 -1.37
N ALA A 100 -11.03 -8.72 -2.35
CA ALA A 100 -11.38 -7.78 -3.41
C ALA A 100 -12.26 -6.68 -2.82
N MET A 101 -11.95 -5.42 -3.17
CA MET A 101 -12.67 -4.24 -2.72
C MET A 101 -12.75 -3.21 -3.85
N ILE A 102 -13.65 -2.24 -3.70
CA ILE A 102 -13.74 -1.09 -4.62
C ILE A 102 -13.25 0.14 -3.88
N THR A 103 -12.15 0.70 -4.35
CA THR A 103 -11.56 1.93 -3.80
C THR A 103 -11.67 3.04 -4.83
N ALA A 104 -12.38 4.13 -4.48
CA ALA A 104 -12.63 5.26 -5.39
C ALA A 104 -13.19 4.83 -6.78
N GLY A 105 -14.03 3.78 -6.81
CA GLY A 105 -14.62 3.26 -8.05
C GLY A 105 -13.73 2.28 -8.83
N PHE A 106 -12.54 1.92 -8.32
CA PHE A 106 -11.63 0.98 -8.96
C PHE A 106 -11.51 -0.31 -8.15
N PRO A 107 -11.41 -1.48 -8.81
CA PRO A 107 -11.17 -2.74 -8.14
C PRO A 107 -9.74 -2.81 -7.63
N ASP A 108 -9.59 -3.11 -6.35
CA ASP A 108 -8.33 -3.36 -5.66
C ASP A 108 -8.45 -4.61 -4.79
N TYR A 109 -7.34 -5.06 -4.23
CA TYR A 109 -7.28 -6.16 -3.28
C TYR A 109 -6.53 -5.69 -2.04
N SER A 110 -7.03 -6.02 -0.86
CA SER A 110 -6.44 -5.53 0.38
C SER A 110 -6.46 -6.56 1.50
N GLU A 111 -5.44 -6.51 2.36
CA GLU A 111 -5.39 -7.27 3.61
C GLU A 111 -4.50 -6.56 4.63
N VAL A 112 -4.75 -6.81 5.92
CA VAL A 112 -4.04 -6.21 7.05
C VAL A 112 -2.89 -7.11 7.49
N PHE A 113 -1.71 -6.52 7.70
CA PHE A 113 -0.50 -7.20 8.17
C PHE A 113 0.12 -6.46 9.33
N GLU A 114 0.85 -7.19 10.17
CA GLU A 114 1.64 -6.62 11.25
C GLU A 114 3.02 -6.16 10.74
N PHE A 115 3.35 -4.90 11.04
CA PHE A 115 4.64 -4.25 10.76
C PHE A 115 5.25 -3.73 12.06
N GLY A 116 5.46 -4.62 13.04
CA GLY A 116 5.84 -4.29 14.42
C GLY A 116 7.33 -3.97 14.63
N TRP A 117 8.18 -4.01 13.59
CA TRP A 117 9.63 -3.84 13.70
C TRP A 117 10.16 -2.83 12.70
N SER A 118 11.20 -2.09 13.10
CA SER A 118 12.02 -1.33 12.15
C SER A 118 12.88 -2.29 11.32
N GLY A 119 13.05 -2.01 10.04
CA GLY A 119 13.90 -2.76 9.13
C GLY A 119 13.25 -3.08 7.79
N GLU A 120 13.86 -4.00 7.05
CA GLU A 120 13.44 -4.41 5.73
C GLU A 120 12.38 -5.53 5.79
N TYR A 121 11.22 -5.27 5.19
CA TYR A 121 10.17 -6.25 4.94
C TYR A 121 10.19 -6.68 3.48
N ARG A 122 9.92 -7.97 3.23
CA ARG A 122 9.73 -8.50 1.89
C ARG A 122 8.27 -8.85 1.70
N VAL A 123 7.65 -8.23 0.71
CA VAL A 123 6.25 -8.46 0.34
C VAL A 123 6.23 -9.23 -0.97
N THR A 124 5.60 -10.40 -0.96
CA THR A 124 5.38 -11.21 -2.16
C THR A 124 3.89 -11.21 -2.47
N VAL A 125 3.54 -10.78 -3.68
CA VAL A 125 2.17 -10.81 -4.20
C VAL A 125 2.04 -11.95 -5.20
N LEU A 126 1.13 -12.87 -4.94
CA LEU A 126 0.79 -14.00 -5.81
C LEU A 126 -0.58 -13.71 -6.43
N VAL A 127 -0.63 -13.63 -7.74
CA VAL A 127 -1.85 -13.32 -8.51
C VAL A 127 -2.21 -14.52 -9.37
N ARG A 128 -3.33 -15.16 -9.09
CA ARG A 128 -3.89 -16.22 -9.94
C ARG A 128 -5.07 -15.67 -10.72
N ARG A 129 -4.95 -15.58 -12.02
CA ARG A 129 -6.07 -15.24 -12.90
C ARG A 129 -7.01 -16.43 -13.07
N LYS A 130 -8.27 -16.16 -13.33
CA LYS A 130 -9.26 -17.19 -13.63
C LYS A 130 -8.79 -18.07 -14.79
N GLY A 131 -8.76 -19.39 -14.54
CA GLY A 131 -8.30 -20.37 -15.52
C GLY A 131 -6.77 -20.54 -15.64
N ALA A 132 -5.96 -19.76 -14.91
CA ALA A 132 -4.51 -19.91 -14.91
C ALA A 132 -4.06 -21.08 -14.02
N ALA A 133 -3.18 -21.94 -14.56
CA ALA A 133 -2.65 -23.09 -13.83
C ALA A 133 -1.68 -22.69 -12.70
N LYS A 134 -0.96 -21.58 -12.88
CA LYS A 134 0.04 -21.08 -11.93
C LYS A 134 -0.20 -19.60 -11.62
N PRO A 135 0.07 -19.15 -10.39
CA PRO A 135 0.04 -17.73 -10.06
C PRO A 135 1.26 -17.01 -10.66
N VAL A 136 1.05 -15.75 -11.05
CA VAL A 136 2.12 -14.79 -11.30
C VAL A 136 2.63 -14.27 -9.97
N GLN A 137 3.94 -14.09 -9.82
CA GLN A 137 4.56 -13.66 -8.57
C GLN A 137 5.34 -12.37 -8.75
N ALA A 138 5.07 -11.38 -7.90
CA ALA A 138 5.88 -10.17 -7.77
C ALA A 138 6.43 -10.03 -6.35
N ARG A 139 7.69 -9.59 -6.21
CA ARG A 139 8.35 -9.36 -4.92
C ARG A 139 8.71 -7.89 -4.77
N PHE A 140 8.44 -7.34 -3.61
CA PHE A 140 8.71 -5.95 -3.25
C PHE A 140 9.50 -5.89 -1.95
N THR A 141 10.25 -4.82 -1.77
CA THR A 141 10.99 -4.55 -0.53
C THR A 141 10.47 -3.24 0.07
N VAL A 142 10.14 -3.28 1.35
CA VAL A 142 9.61 -2.13 2.08
C VAL A 142 10.49 -1.90 3.30
N ASN A 143 11.07 -0.72 3.43
CA ASN A 143 11.81 -0.32 4.62
C ASN A 143 10.89 0.46 5.56
N ARG A 144 10.86 0.03 6.84
CA ARG A 144 10.10 0.69 7.89
C ARG A 144 11.02 1.24 8.96
N VAL A 145 10.70 2.45 9.42
CA VAL A 145 11.28 3.08 10.60
C VAL A 145 10.15 3.33 11.59
N LEU A 146 10.25 2.77 12.80
CA LEU A 146 9.30 2.97 13.91
C LEU A 146 9.84 4.04 14.85
#